data_3b76b7fb02e228bae36ca6779c919bae
#
_entry.id   3b76b7fb02e228bae36ca6779c919bae
#
_cell.length_a   1.000
_cell.length_b   1.000
_cell.length_c   1.000
_cell.angle_alpha   90.00
_cell.angle_beta   90.00
_cell.angle_gamma   90.00
#
_symmetry.space_group_name_H-M   'P 1'
#
loop_
_entity.id
_entity.type
_entity.pdbx_description
1 polymer ?
#
loop_
_entity_poly.entity_id
_entity_poly.type
_entity_poly.pdbx_seq_one_letter_code
_entity_poly.pdbx_strand_id
1 'polypeptide(L)'
;IGIMAQENNSIKESGEIWIGNDISSFNPIELANTAGKKVINSLCGTSVKSNTYKTIIKNEVVADMLQVFSSAFLADNVQKGFSLLSGKLGEKVYSSKITICDYPLLDNGYATTPFDSEGVASYNKNVVENGILKTYLYNLKTANKDGVQSTGNGFKSSFRGTVGVSTTNFFIQNGITEFEDLLSDINNGLLI
;
A
#
# COMPACT_ATOMS: atom_id res chain seq x y z
N ILE A 1 -3.12 -16.72 10.64
CA ILE A 1 -2.70 -17.40 11.86
C ILE A 1 -2.16 -16.37 12.86
N GLY A 2 -2.59 -16.45 14.14
CA GLY A 2 -2.03 -15.68 15.25
C GLY A 2 -1.27 -16.61 16.18
N ILE A 3 -0.13 -16.19 16.68
CA ILE A 3 0.73 -16.96 17.60
C ILE A 3 1.12 -16.05 18.76
N MET A 4 1.03 -16.59 19.98
CA MET A 4 1.49 -15.96 21.20
C MET A 4 2.68 -16.77 21.74
N ALA A 5 3.73 -16.07 22.18
CA ALA A 5 4.88 -16.66 22.85
C ALA A 5 5.15 -15.97 24.18
N GLN A 6 5.62 -16.74 25.14
CA GLN A 6 6.01 -16.25 26.47
C GLN A 6 7.40 -16.74 26.84
N GLU A 7 8.23 -15.82 27.31
CA GLU A 7 9.50 -16.12 27.94
C GLU A 7 9.64 -15.26 29.19
N ASN A 8 9.81 -15.90 30.35
CA ASN A 8 9.79 -15.23 31.64
C ASN A 8 8.52 -14.36 31.82
N ASN A 9 8.72 -13.04 31.99
CA ASN A 9 7.63 -12.06 32.11
C ASN A 9 7.30 -11.36 30.78
N SER A 10 7.96 -11.71 29.69
CA SER A 10 7.70 -11.14 28.35
C SER A 10 6.69 -12.00 27.63
N ILE A 11 5.53 -11.43 27.28
CA ILE A 11 4.50 -12.05 26.43
C ILE A 11 4.42 -11.22 25.18
N LYS A 12 4.50 -11.87 24.01
CA LYS A 12 4.38 -11.25 22.69
C LYS A 12 3.41 -12.01 21.82
N GLU A 13 2.76 -11.29 20.94
CA GLU A 13 1.86 -11.83 19.93
C GLU A 13 2.31 -11.36 18.55
N SER A 14 2.20 -12.23 17.58
CA SER A 14 2.43 -11.92 16.17
C SER A 14 1.52 -12.78 15.29
N GLY A 15 1.33 -12.38 14.05
CA GLY A 15 0.52 -13.11 13.09
C GLY A 15 1.07 -13.05 11.69
N GLU A 16 0.55 -13.95 10.86
CA GLU A 16 0.77 -14.00 9.42
C GLU A 16 -0.55 -14.22 8.70
N ILE A 17 -0.67 -13.64 7.52
CA ILE A 17 -1.81 -13.79 6.63
C ILE A 17 -1.29 -14.25 5.28
N TRP A 18 -1.91 -15.30 4.74
CA TRP A 18 -1.78 -15.65 3.33
C TRP A 18 -3.02 -15.18 2.59
N ILE A 19 -2.80 -14.56 1.44
CA ILE A 19 -3.83 -14.13 0.50
C ILE A 19 -3.40 -14.64 -0.88
N GLY A 20 -4.28 -15.30 -1.61
CA GLY A 20 -3.96 -15.83 -2.92
C GLY A 20 -5.20 -16.20 -3.72
N ASN A 21 -5.06 -16.24 -5.05
CA ASN A 21 -6.11 -16.65 -5.98
C ASN A 21 -6.08 -18.16 -6.27
N ASP A 22 -5.00 -18.85 -5.90
CA ASP A 22 -4.82 -20.29 -6.11
C ASP A 22 -4.43 -20.97 -4.80
N ILE A 23 -5.32 -21.77 -4.27
CA ILE A 23 -5.13 -22.54 -3.02
C ILE A 23 -3.95 -23.52 -3.11
N SER A 24 -3.54 -23.96 -4.32
CA SER A 24 -2.40 -24.85 -4.48
C SER A 24 -1.07 -24.22 -4.07
N SER A 25 -1.00 -22.90 -4.05
CA SER A 25 0.17 -22.13 -3.58
C SER A 25 0.20 -21.93 -2.06
N PHE A 26 -0.85 -22.34 -1.35
CA PHE A 26 -0.93 -22.18 0.10
C PHE A 26 -0.07 -23.20 0.84
N ASN A 27 0.91 -22.71 1.59
CA ASN A 27 1.77 -23.53 2.44
C ASN A 27 1.54 -23.21 3.93
N PRO A 28 0.68 -23.97 4.64
CA PRO A 28 0.35 -23.68 6.03
C PRO A 28 1.54 -23.86 6.99
N ILE A 29 2.49 -24.73 6.66
CA ILE A 29 3.68 -24.97 7.49
C ILE A 29 4.62 -23.77 7.42
N GLU A 30 4.83 -23.23 6.23
CA GLU A 30 5.65 -22.04 6.03
C GLU A 30 5.04 -20.81 6.71
N LEU A 31 3.71 -20.62 6.57
CA LEU A 31 2.97 -19.55 7.22
C LEU A 31 3.11 -19.62 8.75
N ALA A 32 2.96 -20.83 9.34
CA ALA A 32 3.10 -21.04 10.76
C ALA A 32 4.53 -20.80 11.26
N ASN A 33 5.53 -21.27 10.51
CA ASN A 33 6.94 -21.06 10.83
C ASN A 33 7.32 -19.58 10.78
N THR A 34 6.83 -18.83 9.81
CA THR A 34 7.08 -17.39 9.68
C THR A 34 6.48 -16.63 10.85
N ALA A 35 5.22 -16.89 11.20
CA ALA A 35 4.56 -16.29 12.35
C ALA A 35 5.29 -16.64 13.68
N GLY A 36 5.72 -17.91 13.82
CA GLY A 36 6.49 -18.37 14.98
C GLY A 36 7.83 -17.66 15.13
N LYS A 37 8.59 -17.52 14.05
CA LYS A 37 9.87 -16.77 14.05
C LYS A 37 9.65 -15.30 14.38
N LYS A 38 8.62 -14.65 13.84
CA LYS A 38 8.29 -13.25 14.14
C LYS A 38 8.04 -13.04 15.64
N VAL A 39 7.21 -13.88 16.26
CA VAL A 39 6.89 -13.73 17.68
C VAL A 39 8.08 -14.01 18.58
N ILE A 40 8.89 -15.04 18.29
CA ILE A 40 10.11 -15.36 19.05
C ILE A 40 11.12 -14.20 18.97
N ASN A 41 11.35 -13.64 17.80
CA ASN A 41 12.27 -12.51 17.61
C ASN A 41 11.81 -11.23 18.32
N SER A 42 10.54 -11.12 18.68
CA SER A 42 10.00 -9.98 19.42
C SER A 42 10.10 -10.14 20.94
N LEU A 43 10.41 -11.36 21.43
CA LEU A 43 10.64 -11.58 22.86
C LEU A 43 11.91 -10.85 23.33
N CYS A 44 11.89 -10.40 24.58
CA CYS A 44 13.03 -9.74 25.23
C CYS A 44 13.54 -8.48 24.50
N GLY A 45 12.72 -7.88 23.66
CA GLY A 45 13.04 -6.62 22.99
C GLY A 45 13.25 -5.48 23.99
N THR A 46 14.23 -4.61 23.72
CA THR A 46 14.54 -3.42 24.52
C THR A 46 14.26 -2.16 23.74
N SER A 47 13.97 -1.06 24.46
CA SER A 47 13.77 0.24 23.83
C SER A 47 15.07 0.77 23.24
N VAL A 48 15.01 1.31 22.02
CA VAL A 48 16.12 2.07 21.43
C VAL A 48 16.06 3.52 21.90
N LYS A 49 17.24 4.17 21.99
CA LYS A 49 17.31 5.59 22.34
C LYS A 49 16.71 6.45 21.23
N SER A 50 16.06 7.56 21.62
CA SER A 50 15.58 8.55 20.64
C SER A 50 16.75 9.14 19.87
N ASN A 51 16.73 9.02 18.55
CA ASN A 51 17.75 9.54 17.65
C ASN A 51 17.17 9.62 16.21
N THR A 52 17.96 10.13 15.29
CA THR A 52 17.70 10.03 13.85
C THR A 52 18.42 8.79 13.33
N TYR A 53 17.66 7.84 12.77
CA TYR A 53 18.16 6.59 12.23
C TYR A 53 17.92 6.47 10.73
N LYS A 54 18.88 5.90 10.01
CA LYS A 54 18.57 5.29 8.71
C LYS A 54 17.59 4.15 8.96
N THR A 55 16.53 4.06 8.16
CA THR A 55 15.48 3.06 8.38
C THR A 55 15.15 2.35 7.08
N ILE A 56 15.14 1.01 7.13
CA ILE A 56 14.48 0.18 6.12
C ILE A 56 13.08 -0.13 6.64
N ILE A 57 12.10 0.16 5.81
CA ILE A 57 10.71 -0.18 6.08
C ILE A 57 10.37 -1.38 5.20
N LYS A 58 9.93 -2.49 5.82
CA LYS A 58 9.55 -3.69 5.09
C LYS A 58 8.35 -3.42 4.17
N ASN A 59 8.26 -4.18 3.09
CA ASN A 59 7.18 -4.07 2.10
C ASN A 59 5.78 -4.18 2.72
N GLU A 60 5.58 -5.05 3.72
CA GLU A 60 4.33 -5.20 4.46
C GLU A 60 3.93 -3.88 5.15
N VAL A 61 4.87 -3.28 5.88
CA VAL A 61 4.64 -2.01 6.58
C VAL A 61 4.42 -0.85 5.60
N VAL A 62 5.16 -0.84 4.49
CA VAL A 62 4.96 0.15 3.41
C VAL A 62 3.58 0.00 2.79
N ALA A 63 3.10 -1.23 2.58
CA ALA A 63 1.76 -1.49 2.05
C ALA A 63 0.67 -0.95 3.00
N ASP A 64 0.79 -1.20 4.32
CA ASP A 64 -0.12 -0.68 5.33
C ASP A 64 -0.12 0.87 5.36
N MET A 65 1.09 1.47 5.32
CA MET A 65 1.21 2.93 5.22
C MET A 65 0.53 3.46 3.95
N LEU A 66 0.78 2.82 2.80
CA LEU A 66 0.20 3.23 1.53
C LEU A 66 -1.31 3.10 1.54
N GLN A 67 -1.87 2.06 2.16
CA GLN A 67 -3.30 1.90 2.34
C GLN A 67 -3.91 3.07 3.12
N VAL A 68 -3.32 3.46 4.24
CA VAL A 68 -3.78 4.61 5.04
C VAL A 68 -3.72 5.92 4.24
N PHE A 69 -2.61 6.16 3.55
CA PHE A 69 -2.38 7.40 2.80
C PHE A 69 -3.00 7.41 1.40
N SER A 70 -3.51 6.29 0.90
CA SER A 70 -4.17 6.20 -0.41
C SER A 70 -5.31 7.21 -0.58
N SER A 71 -6.00 7.53 0.52
CA SER A 71 -7.08 8.51 0.56
C SER A 71 -6.66 9.91 0.08
N ALA A 72 -5.38 10.26 0.18
CA ALA A 72 -4.86 11.55 -0.30
C ALA A 72 -4.90 11.69 -1.83
N PHE A 73 -4.95 10.58 -2.57
CA PHE A 73 -5.00 10.55 -4.03
C PHE A 73 -6.43 10.52 -4.59
N LEU A 74 -7.44 10.36 -3.74
CA LEU A 74 -8.84 10.29 -4.16
C LEU A 74 -9.38 11.68 -4.45
N ALA A 75 -9.88 11.89 -5.66
CA ALA A 75 -10.34 13.21 -6.12
C ALA A 75 -11.43 13.82 -5.23
N ASP A 76 -12.30 13.00 -4.63
CA ASP A 76 -13.33 13.50 -3.73
C ASP A 76 -12.75 14.10 -2.43
N ASN A 77 -11.67 13.55 -1.88
CA ASN A 77 -10.95 14.12 -0.74
C ASN A 77 -10.18 15.39 -1.13
N VAL A 78 -9.57 15.38 -2.31
CA VAL A 78 -8.90 16.56 -2.87
C VAL A 78 -9.89 17.73 -3.02
N GLN A 79 -11.05 17.46 -3.61
CA GLN A 79 -12.10 18.46 -3.84
C GLN A 79 -12.78 18.96 -2.58
N LYS A 80 -12.73 18.21 -1.48
CA LYS A 80 -13.20 18.60 -0.14
C LYS A 80 -12.14 19.34 0.68
N GLY A 81 -10.90 19.44 0.19
CA GLY A 81 -9.79 20.05 0.91
C GLY A 81 -9.17 19.17 1.99
N PHE A 82 -9.40 17.86 1.96
CA PHE A 82 -8.87 16.90 2.93
C PHE A 82 -7.53 16.28 2.51
N SER A 83 -7.01 16.67 1.35
CA SER A 83 -5.74 16.16 0.82
C SER A 83 -4.67 17.24 0.79
N LEU A 84 -3.50 16.94 1.33
CA LEU A 84 -2.29 17.77 1.20
C LEU A 84 -1.75 17.81 -0.24
N LEU A 85 -2.25 16.93 -1.12
CA LEU A 85 -1.90 16.91 -2.54
C LEU A 85 -2.78 17.82 -3.39
N SER A 86 -3.76 18.53 -2.80
CA SER A 86 -4.62 19.46 -3.52
C SER A 86 -3.80 20.54 -4.22
N GLY A 87 -4.07 20.75 -5.52
CA GLY A 87 -3.38 21.73 -6.35
C GLY A 87 -1.96 21.33 -6.80
N LYS A 88 -1.50 20.12 -6.49
CA LYS A 88 -0.11 19.68 -6.76
C LYS A 88 0.05 18.79 -8.00
N LEU A 89 -0.92 18.74 -8.90
CA LEU A 89 -0.77 18.03 -10.17
C LEU A 89 0.41 18.60 -10.97
N GLY A 90 1.28 17.72 -11.43
CA GLY A 90 2.51 18.06 -12.15
C GLY A 90 3.69 18.48 -11.26
N GLU A 91 3.49 18.62 -9.95
CA GLU A 91 4.55 18.95 -9.01
C GLU A 91 5.28 17.70 -8.49
N LYS A 92 6.52 17.90 -8.08
CA LYS A 92 7.32 16.89 -7.38
C LYS A 92 6.88 16.83 -5.92
N VAL A 93 6.20 15.75 -5.54
CA VAL A 93 5.66 15.51 -4.18
C VAL A 93 6.42 14.44 -3.41
N TYR A 94 7.21 13.62 -4.10
CA TYR A 94 8.04 12.56 -3.53
C TYR A 94 9.45 12.56 -4.12
N SER A 95 10.31 11.67 -3.60
CA SER A 95 11.60 11.40 -4.22
C SER A 95 11.42 10.90 -5.66
N SER A 96 12.34 11.27 -6.56
CA SER A 96 12.34 10.77 -7.95
C SER A 96 12.51 9.24 -8.07
N LYS A 97 12.84 8.57 -6.97
CA LYS A 97 12.90 7.10 -6.91
C LYS A 97 11.53 6.45 -6.69
N ILE A 98 10.48 7.24 -6.38
CA ILE A 98 9.16 6.72 -6.05
C ILE A 98 8.22 6.84 -7.25
N THR A 99 7.66 5.71 -7.65
CA THR A 99 6.54 5.62 -8.59
C THR A 99 5.42 4.85 -7.88
N ILE A 100 4.22 5.45 -7.81
CA ILE A 100 3.03 4.85 -7.20
C ILE A 100 2.04 4.54 -8.32
N CYS A 101 1.62 3.29 -8.38
CA CYS A 101 0.77 2.73 -9.42
C CYS A 101 -0.62 2.40 -8.90
N ASP A 102 -1.64 2.55 -9.75
CA ASP A 102 -2.96 1.94 -9.60
C ASP A 102 -3.23 1.11 -10.87
N TYR A 103 -3.05 -0.21 -10.77
CA TYR A 103 -3.10 -1.13 -11.91
C TYR A 103 -4.29 -2.10 -11.81
N PRO A 104 -5.49 -1.66 -12.23
CA PRO A 104 -6.68 -2.51 -12.22
C PRO A 104 -6.59 -3.72 -13.18
N LEU A 105 -5.66 -3.71 -14.13
CA LEU A 105 -5.44 -4.81 -15.07
C LEU A 105 -4.17 -5.62 -14.75
N LEU A 106 -3.74 -5.60 -13.49
CA LEU A 106 -2.58 -6.39 -13.04
C LEU A 106 -2.91 -7.88 -13.07
N ASP A 107 -2.11 -8.66 -13.78
CA ASP A 107 -2.25 -10.12 -13.80
C ASP A 107 -2.10 -10.67 -12.38
N ASN A 108 -3.04 -11.53 -11.97
CA ASN A 108 -3.13 -12.10 -10.63
C ASN A 108 -3.25 -11.08 -9.48
N GLY A 109 -3.58 -9.81 -9.78
CA GLY A 109 -3.86 -8.81 -8.76
C GLY A 109 -5.15 -9.11 -7.99
N TYR A 110 -5.20 -8.77 -6.71
CA TYR A 110 -6.36 -9.05 -5.84
C TYR A 110 -7.57 -8.15 -6.13
N ALA A 111 -7.33 -6.94 -6.64
CA ALA A 111 -8.37 -5.97 -6.99
C ALA A 111 -8.44 -5.74 -8.51
N THR A 112 -8.14 -6.79 -9.29
CA THR A 112 -8.18 -6.72 -10.75
C THR A 112 -9.62 -6.63 -11.25
N THR A 113 -9.89 -5.61 -12.07
CA THR A 113 -11.21 -5.38 -12.65
C THR A 113 -11.10 -4.64 -13.99
N PRO A 114 -11.82 -5.11 -15.05
CA PRO A 114 -11.76 -4.49 -16.36
C PRO A 114 -12.59 -3.18 -16.47
N PHE A 115 -13.48 -2.93 -15.53
CA PHE A 115 -14.30 -1.71 -15.44
C PHE A 115 -14.76 -1.47 -14.01
N ASP A 116 -15.05 -0.23 -13.68
CA ASP A 116 -15.56 0.16 -12.37
C ASP A 116 -17.08 -0.03 -12.23
N SER A 117 -17.65 0.36 -11.07
CA SER A 117 -19.09 0.23 -10.80
C SER A 117 -19.97 1.22 -11.61
N GLU A 118 -19.36 2.15 -12.33
CA GLU A 118 -20.03 3.09 -13.23
C GLU A 118 -19.96 2.64 -14.70
N GLY A 119 -19.31 1.48 -14.99
CA GLY A 119 -19.10 0.94 -16.32
C GLY A 119 -17.97 1.66 -17.09
N VAL A 120 -17.13 2.44 -16.41
CA VAL A 120 -15.99 3.08 -17.02
C VAL A 120 -14.84 2.05 -17.12
N ALA A 121 -14.27 1.92 -18.33
CA ALA A 121 -13.16 1.00 -18.57
C ALA A 121 -11.95 1.37 -17.67
N SER A 122 -11.42 0.37 -16.99
CA SER A 122 -10.22 0.52 -16.18
C SER A 122 -8.95 0.48 -17.04
N TYR A 123 -7.91 1.17 -16.60
CA TYR A 123 -6.59 1.13 -17.24
C TYR A 123 -5.48 1.29 -16.21
N ASN A 124 -4.33 0.68 -16.46
CA ASN A 124 -3.15 0.81 -15.61
C ASN A 124 -2.62 2.25 -15.67
N LYS A 125 -2.37 2.85 -14.52
CA LYS A 125 -1.91 4.25 -14.42
C LYS A 125 -0.88 4.47 -13.32
N ASN A 126 0.10 5.31 -13.60
CA ASN A 126 1.00 5.85 -12.60
C ASN A 126 0.33 7.08 -11.97
N VAL A 127 -0.03 6.98 -10.70
CA VAL A 127 -0.60 8.10 -9.94
C VAL A 127 0.50 9.10 -9.58
N VAL A 128 1.66 8.57 -9.20
CA VAL A 128 2.92 9.31 -9.07
C VAL A 128 3.95 8.62 -9.95
N GLU A 129 4.68 9.38 -10.73
CA GLU A 129 5.74 8.87 -11.59
C GLU A 129 7.04 9.64 -11.35
N ASN A 130 8.09 8.92 -10.95
CA ASN A 130 9.39 9.53 -10.61
C ASN A 130 9.26 10.71 -9.64
N GLY A 131 8.38 10.55 -8.64
CA GLY A 131 8.09 11.55 -7.62
C GLY A 131 7.15 12.68 -8.04
N ILE A 132 6.69 12.72 -9.29
CA ILE A 132 5.79 13.75 -9.82
C ILE A 132 4.34 13.23 -9.76
N LEU A 133 3.43 13.99 -9.16
CA LEU A 133 2.01 13.68 -9.13
C LEU A 133 1.39 13.85 -10.52
N LYS A 134 0.93 12.76 -11.12
CA LYS A 134 0.43 12.73 -12.52
C LYS A 134 -1.08 12.86 -12.59
N THR A 135 -1.80 12.29 -11.64
CA THR A 135 -3.26 12.30 -11.61
C THR A 135 -3.77 12.08 -10.20
N TYR A 136 -5.00 12.48 -9.94
CA TYR A 136 -5.81 11.92 -8.86
C TYR A 136 -6.63 10.75 -9.43
N LEU A 137 -7.26 9.98 -8.54
CA LEU A 137 -8.19 8.92 -8.92
C LEU A 137 -9.61 9.49 -8.95
N TYR A 138 -10.32 9.25 -10.04
CA TYR A 138 -11.62 9.86 -10.32
C TYR A 138 -12.70 8.81 -10.58
N ASN A 139 -13.90 9.08 -10.08
CA ASN A 139 -15.16 8.54 -10.61
C ASN A 139 -15.79 9.56 -11.56
N LEU A 140 -16.93 9.24 -12.19
CA LEU A 140 -17.61 10.15 -13.14
C LEU A 140 -18.00 11.48 -12.49
N LYS A 141 -18.50 11.45 -11.24
CA LYS A 141 -18.93 12.65 -10.52
C LYS A 141 -17.76 13.61 -10.27
N THR A 142 -16.66 13.11 -9.74
CA THR A 142 -15.48 13.94 -9.42
C THR A 142 -14.75 14.39 -10.67
N ALA A 143 -14.68 13.54 -11.69
CA ALA A 143 -14.11 13.88 -13.00
C ALA A 143 -14.87 15.01 -13.68
N ASN A 144 -16.21 14.92 -13.71
CA ASN A 144 -17.05 15.96 -14.27
C ASN A 144 -16.90 17.32 -13.56
N LYS A 145 -16.73 17.30 -12.23
CA LYS A 145 -16.52 18.52 -11.44
C LYS A 145 -15.21 19.22 -11.81
N ASP A 146 -14.14 18.46 -12.07
CA ASP A 146 -12.82 19.01 -12.43
C ASP A 146 -12.64 19.18 -13.95
N GLY A 147 -13.64 18.81 -14.78
CA GLY A 147 -13.57 18.91 -16.23
C GLY A 147 -12.56 17.95 -16.87
N VAL A 148 -12.34 16.78 -16.25
CA VAL A 148 -11.41 15.74 -16.72
C VAL A 148 -12.16 14.43 -17.00
N GLN A 149 -11.47 13.43 -17.55
CA GLN A 149 -12.03 12.09 -17.73
C GLN A 149 -11.92 11.28 -16.44
N SER A 150 -12.92 10.40 -16.21
CA SER A 150 -12.86 9.42 -15.13
C SER A 150 -11.65 8.48 -15.32
N THR A 151 -11.02 8.10 -14.22
CA THR A 151 -9.91 7.15 -14.23
C THR A 151 -10.36 5.68 -14.05
N GLY A 152 -11.68 5.43 -14.05
CA GLY A 152 -12.22 4.09 -13.80
C GLY A 152 -12.05 3.65 -12.34
N ASN A 153 -12.18 4.59 -11.41
CA ASN A 153 -12.02 4.35 -9.98
C ASN A 153 -13.32 4.60 -9.18
N GLY A 154 -14.48 4.53 -9.87
CA GLY A 154 -15.80 4.66 -9.26
C GLY A 154 -16.32 3.34 -8.72
N PHE A 155 -16.19 3.06 -7.41
CA PHE A 155 -16.60 1.79 -6.82
C PHE A 155 -17.68 1.94 -5.76
N LYS A 156 -18.52 0.91 -5.64
CA LYS A 156 -19.50 0.77 -4.56
C LYS A 156 -18.95 -0.20 -3.51
N SER A 157 -19.04 0.16 -2.25
CA SER A 157 -18.71 -0.74 -1.13
C SER A 157 -19.70 -1.88 -0.96
N SER A 158 -20.93 -1.71 -1.47
CA SER A 158 -21.99 -2.73 -1.50
C SER A 158 -23.01 -2.41 -2.59
N PHE A 159 -23.91 -3.35 -2.89
CA PHE A 159 -24.99 -3.14 -3.89
C PHE A 159 -25.95 -1.98 -3.52
N ARG A 160 -26.06 -1.63 -2.22
CA ARG A 160 -26.86 -0.49 -1.73
C ARG A 160 -26.04 0.79 -1.54
N GLY A 161 -24.71 0.71 -1.65
CA GLY A 161 -23.83 1.84 -1.45
C GLY A 161 -23.87 2.85 -2.58
N THR A 162 -23.53 4.09 -2.29
CA THR A 162 -23.24 5.11 -3.29
C THR A 162 -21.87 4.85 -3.91
N VAL A 163 -21.69 5.29 -5.17
CA VAL A 163 -20.37 5.23 -5.81
C VAL A 163 -19.44 6.23 -5.13
N GLY A 164 -18.34 5.71 -4.59
CA GLY A 164 -17.20 6.48 -4.09
C GLY A 164 -16.01 6.39 -5.04
N VAL A 165 -14.93 7.10 -4.71
CA VAL A 165 -13.63 6.91 -5.37
C VAL A 165 -12.83 5.91 -4.55
N SER A 166 -12.19 4.93 -5.19
CA SER A 166 -11.34 3.94 -4.55
C SER A 166 -10.17 3.54 -5.43
N THR A 167 -9.10 3.06 -4.80
CA THR A 167 -7.96 2.41 -5.47
C THR A 167 -8.32 1.00 -5.92
N THR A 168 -7.52 0.45 -6.83
CA THR A 168 -7.50 -0.97 -7.21
C THR A 168 -6.23 -1.64 -6.69
N ASN A 169 -5.45 -2.32 -7.52
CA ASN A 169 -4.13 -2.79 -7.12
C ASN A 169 -3.19 -1.58 -7.02
N PHE A 170 -3.08 -1.04 -5.81
CA PHE A 170 -2.38 0.20 -5.51
C PHE A 170 -1.06 -0.10 -4.80
N PHE A 171 0.07 0.23 -5.41
CA PHE A 171 1.38 -0.16 -4.91
C PHE A 171 2.49 0.80 -5.32
N ILE A 172 3.62 0.72 -4.62
CA ILE A 172 4.87 1.37 -5.03
C ILE A 172 5.62 0.41 -5.94
N GLN A 173 6.03 0.89 -7.11
CA GLN A 173 6.82 0.11 -8.06
C GLN A 173 8.14 -0.32 -7.43
N ASN A 174 8.51 -1.59 -7.62
CA ASN A 174 9.75 -2.13 -7.10
C ASN A 174 10.98 -1.40 -7.68
N GLY A 175 11.97 -1.18 -6.83
CA GLY A 175 13.32 -0.78 -7.24
C GLY A 175 14.13 -1.99 -7.75
N ILE A 176 15.42 -1.73 -7.99
CA ILE A 176 16.38 -2.75 -8.49
C ILE A 176 17.36 -3.22 -7.41
N THR A 177 17.30 -2.62 -6.22
CA THR A 177 18.22 -2.95 -5.12
C THR A 177 17.66 -4.12 -4.32
N GLU A 178 18.45 -5.16 -4.17
CA GLU A 178 18.10 -6.33 -3.37
C GLU A 178 18.03 -5.98 -1.88
N PHE A 179 17.25 -6.75 -1.12
CA PHE A 179 17.03 -6.48 0.30
C PHE A 179 18.31 -6.62 1.13
N GLU A 180 19.15 -7.60 0.81
CA GLU A 180 20.44 -7.84 1.45
C GLU A 180 21.40 -6.68 1.23
N ASP A 181 21.40 -6.07 0.05
CA ASP A 181 22.20 -4.88 -0.25
C ASP A 181 21.74 -3.68 0.57
N LEU A 182 20.41 -3.50 0.70
CA LEU A 182 19.84 -2.47 1.56
C LEU A 182 20.24 -2.66 3.03
N LEU A 183 20.22 -3.91 3.52
CA LEU A 183 20.66 -4.23 4.89
C LEU A 183 22.13 -3.94 5.11
N SER A 184 22.99 -4.25 4.14
CA SER A 184 24.43 -4.02 4.25
C SER A 184 24.79 -2.54 4.30
N ASP A 185 23.99 -1.67 3.69
CA ASP A 185 24.16 -0.21 3.68
C ASP A 185 23.79 0.46 5.01
N ILE A 186 23.12 -0.27 5.91
CA ILE A 186 22.73 0.21 7.23
C ILE A 186 23.65 -0.35 8.31
N ASN A 187 24.75 0.35 8.59
CA ASN A 187 25.65 -0.02 9.69
C ASN A 187 25.04 0.23 11.08
N ASN A 188 24.17 1.23 11.22
CA ASN A 188 23.48 1.57 12.47
C ASN A 188 22.13 2.21 12.11
N GLY A 189 21.09 1.40 12.08
CA GLY A 189 19.77 1.83 11.67
C GLY A 189 18.68 0.92 12.20
N LEU A 190 17.48 1.10 11.67
CA LEU A 190 16.31 0.34 12.06
C LEU A 190 15.76 -0.44 10.87
N LEU A 191 15.30 -1.65 11.12
CA LEU A 191 14.44 -2.42 10.24
C LEU A 191 13.04 -2.47 10.87
N ILE A 192 12.05 -1.94 10.18
CA ILE A 192 10.66 -1.85 10.63
C ILE A 192 9.78 -2.74 9.75
#